data_03ab0001b8d4068514c8972edadccb18
#
_entry.id   03ab0001b8d4068514c8972edadccb18
#
_cell.length_a   1.000
_cell.length_b   1.000
_cell.length_c   1.000
_cell.angle_alpha   90.00
_cell.angle_beta   90.00
_cell.angle_gamma   90.00
#
_symmetry.space_group_name_H-M   'P 1'
#
loop_
_entity.id
_entity.type
_entity.pdbx_description
1 polymer ?
#
loop_
_entity_poly.entity_id
_entity_poly.type
_entity_poly.pdbx_seq_one_letter_code
_entity_poly.pdbx_strand_id
1 'polypeptide(L)'
;MKQLLFLVRIFCAWLALFFVGKLIFFAYNGFPAGGDFLQIVWHGLPLDLSVAAYTTAPIWLATWIGHFWKTATSEKLGRWFYRIYTSTLLTIFLMIIIIDTIIYKSWGFKLDAVALSYLDNPSSIPESLGWGFVILAFLLFVGIVAGVSWLFWKLPYSSQNKTLGHSVTAHGACCHSHCCGGNFWLQRLCLSLLWAVLGGLLFLSIRGGVGRSTANVGMVYYSTVQYHNHSAVNPVFSFFYSLLKEQDYSKQAQYFAPEEADKVFNSLQYNTKSVLLPEDSLLTTQRPNVLLILMESCGGRVVGCTEGNHQTTPHLDSLAASGVFFSQCYANSFRTDRGTICTFSGYPSFPDASVMKMPAKSRVLPSIAGALKSVGYDTEFLYGGDKNFTNMNSYFLATGYNRVLGDADFPAKLRHTSPWGVCDGEMMKILRKNIDASEKQGKPWFKTLLTLSSHEPWDVPYARLNDKMLNAFAYLDHSLGQFIASFRQTPAWKNTLIIILPDHGVTWPADINEFDIRKYHIPLIWTGGAVRNSRVIAKLCNQTDVAATLLGQMGIDHSQFTFSRDVLSQTYTYPLAIHTWPEGYTFIDSTGTTIFDLNSQSVSKVTPDPKGDRLKKVKAFMQKAYRHMDALK
;
A
#
# COMPACT_ATOMS: atom_id res chain seq x y z
N MET A 1 -14.82 36.98 10.50
CA MET A 1 -14.53 36.31 11.78
C MET A 1 -15.62 35.31 12.22
N LYS A 2 -16.94 35.68 12.28
CA LYS A 2 -18.01 34.74 12.69
C LYS A 2 -18.14 33.49 11.80
N GLN A 3 -18.01 33.62 10.47
CA GLN A 3 -18.05 32.50 9.54
C GLN A 3 -16.84 31.56 9.67
N LEU A 4 -15.65 32.12 9.88
CA LEU A 4 -14.45 31.35 10.18
C LEU A 4 -14.63 30.51 11.45
N LEU A 5 -15.11 31.15 12.54
CA LEU A 5 -15.38 30.47 13.79
C LEU A 5 -16.44 29.37 13.64
N PHE A 6 -17.43 29.55 12.77
CA PHE A 6 -18.43 28.54 12.43
C PHE A 6 -17.78 27.33 11.76
N LEU A 7 -16.91 27.54 10.75
CA LEU A 7 -16.21 26.44 10.07
C LEU A 7 -15.28 25.67 11.01
N VAL A 8 -14.54 26.38 11.87
CA VAL A 8 -13.70 25.74 12.89
C VAL A 8 -14.54 24.89 13.85
N ARG A 9 -15.69 25.42 14.32
CA ARG A 9 -16.59 24.67 15.20
C ARG A 9 -17.16 23.42 14.56
N ILE A 10 -17.54 23.47 13.27
CA ILE A 10 -18.01 22.29 12.53
C ILE A 10 -16.90 21.27 12.40
N PHE A 11 -15.71 21.71 12.00
CA PHE A 11 -14.55 20.83 11.85
C PHE A 11 -14.22 20.13 13.17
N CYS A 12 -14.19 20.88 14.28
CA CYS A 12 -13.98 20.32 15.62
C CYS A 12 -15.14 19.40 16.04
N ALA A 13 -16.39 19.69 15.66
CA ALA A 13 -17.52 18.82 15.97
C ALA A 13 -17.42 17.46 15.26
N TRP A 14 -16.94 17.42 14.01
CA TRP A 14 -16.64 16.17 13.32
C TRP A 14 -15.53 15.38 14.01
N LEU A 15 -14.42 16.04 14.38
CA LEU A 15 -13.35 15.38 15.15
C LEU A 15 -13.83 14.84 16.48
N ALA A 16 -14.66 15.59 17.20
CA ALA A 16 -15.27 15.13 18.46
C ALA A 16 -16.16 13.90 18.23
N LEU A 17 -16.94 13.86 17.15
CA LEU A 17 -17.75 12.69 16.78
C LEU A 17 -16.88 11.45 16.55
N PHE A 18 -15.79 11.56 15.79
CA PHE A 18 -14.89 10.44 15.53
C PHE A 18 -14.16 9.98 16.80
N PHE A 19 -13.76 10.92 17.66
CA PHE A 19 -13.16 10.59 18.94
C PHE A 19 -14.14 9.84 19.86
N VAL A 20 -15.38 10.31 19.97
CA VAL A 20 -16.44 9.60 20.72
C VAL A 20 -16.71 8.23 20.12
N GLY A 21 -16.74 8.12 18.78
CA GLY A 21 -16.84 6.83 18.07
C GLY A 21 -15.73 5.86 18.47
N LYS A 22 -14.47 6.32 18.58
CA LYS A 22 -13.36 5.50 19.09
C LYS A 22 -13.56 5.07 20.55
N LEU A 23 -14.05 5.96 21.42
CA LEU A 23 -14.35 5.61 22.81
C LEU A 23 -15.43 4.53 22.90
N ILE A 24 -16.49 4.62 22.09
CA ILE A 24 -17.55 3.60 22.00
C ILE A 24 -16.97 2.29 21.48
N PHE A 25 -16.11 2.34 20.46
CA PHE A 25 -15.42 1.17 19.94
C PHE A 25 -14.60 0.47 21.02
N PHE A 26 -13.82 1.20 21.84
CA PHE A 26 -13.05 0.65 22.94
C PHE A 26 -13.94 0.09 24.05
N ALA A 27 -15.02 0.79 24.40
CA ALA A 27 -15.95 0.32 25.43
C ALA A 27 -16.58 -1.04 25.06
N TYR A 28 -16.80 -1.29 23.77
CA TYR A 28 -17.42 -2.52 23.29
C TYR A 28 -16.41 -3.65 23.00
N ASN A 29 -15.25 -3.31 22.42
CA ASN A 29 -14.26 -4.29 21.95
C ASN A 29 -13.06 -4.47 22.91
N GLY A 30 -12.98 -3.69 23.98
CA GLY A 30 -11.91 -3.71 24.98
C GLY A 30 -11.02 -2.47 24.91
N PHE A 31 -10.74 -1.89 26.08
CA PHE A 31 -9.82 -0.75 26.17
C PHE A 31 -8.37 -1.23 26.00
N PRO A 32 -7.55 -0.52 25.21
CA PRO A 32 -6.12 -0.78 25.11
C PRO A 32 -5.42 -0.47 26.44
N ALA A 33 -4.30 -1.14 26.72
CA ALA A 33 -3.56 -0.95 27.96
C ALA A 33 -2.82 0.41 27.98
N GLY A 34 -2.87 1.12 29.11
CA GLY A 34 -2.03 2.26 29.47
C GLY A 34 -1.77 3.29 28.37
N GLY A 35 -0.49 3.43 27.96
CA GLY A 35 -0.05 4.41 26.97
C GLY A 35 -0.52 4.15 25.53
N ASP A 36 -0.98 2.95 25.22
CA ASP A 36 -1.40 2.57 23.85
C ASP A 36 -2.62 3.36 23.39
N PHE A 37 -3.52 3.72 24.31
CA PHE A 37 -4.67 4.57 24.01
C PHE A 37 -4.28 5.90 23.36
N LEU A 38 -3.29 6.58 23.94
CA LEU A 38 -2.82 7.87 23.40
C LEU A 38 -2.13 7.69 22.04
N GLN A 39 -1.38 6.62 21.87
CA GLN A 39 -0.75 6.29 20.58
C GLN A 39 -1.79 6.01 19.50
N ILE A 40 -2.83 5.23 19.79
CA ILE A 40 -3.92 4.95 18.86
C ILE A 40 -4.61 6.25 18.42
N VAL A 41 -4.94 7.13 19.37
CA VAL A 41 -5.58 8.42 19.06
C VAL A 41 -4.67 9.29 18.21
N TRP A 42 -3.38 9.39 18.56
CA TRP A 42 -2.40 10.19 17.82
C TRP A 42 -2.20 9.69 16.40
N HIS A 43 -1.95 8.39 16.23
CA HIS A 43 -1.75 7.80 14.90
C HIS A 43 -3.02 7.79 14.05
N GLY A 44 -4.22 7.73 14.66
CA GLY A 44 -5.49 7.80 13.94
C GLY A 44 -5.89 9.20 13.49
N LEU A 45 -5.27 10.25 14.06
CA LEU A 45 -5.64 11.65 13.79
C LEU A 45 -5.59 12.05 12.30
N PRO A 46 -4.61 11.64 11.48
CA PRO A 46 -4.58 11.99 10.06
C PRO A 46 -5.83 11.58 9.28
N LEU A 47 -6.39 10.40 9.52
CA LEU A 47 -7.62 9.95 8.86
C LEU A 47 -8.86 10.66 9.41
N ASP A 48 -8.91 10.95 10.72
CA ASP A 48 -9.98 11.73 11.33
C ASP A 48 -10.02 13.14 10.77
N LEU A 49 -8.84 13.79 10.63
CA LEU A 49 -8.69 15.10 9.99
C LEU A 49 -9.11 15.08 8.51
N SER A 50 -8.76 14.01 7.79
CA SER A 50 -9.12 13.86 6.39
C SER A 50 -10.63 13.80 6.22
N VAL A 51 -11.34 12.95 6.97
CA VAL A 51 -12.81 12.86 6.90
C VAL A 51 -13.48 14.15 7.37
N ALA A 52 -12.99 14.77 8.45
CA ALA A 52 -13.50 16.07 8.92
C ALA A 52 -13.33 17.17 7.87
N ALA A 53 -12.23 17.15 7.09
CA ALA A 53 -12.00 18.09 6.00
C ALA A 53 -12.93 17.82 4.81
N TYR A 54 -13.12 16.57 4.40
CA TYR A 54 -14.09 16.19 3.35
C TYR A 54 -15.48 16.71 3.66
N THR A 55 -15.94 16.54 4.92
CA THR A 55 -17.27 16.96 5.35
C THR A 55 -17.40 18.46 5.52
N THR A 56 -16.32 19.16 5.84
CA THR A 56 -16.31 20.61 6.02
C THR A 56 -16.17 21.36 4.69
N ALA A 57 -15.50 20.79 3.69
CA ALA A 57 -15.21 21.45 2.42
C ALA A 57 -16.45 21.96 1.65
N PRO A 58 -17.57 21.19 1.52
CA PRO A 58 -18.79 21.70 0.89
C PRO A 58 -19.43 22.88 1.65
N ILE A 59 -19.35 22.87 2.98
CA ILE A 59 -19.86 23.95 3.82
C ILE A 59 -18.97 25.18 3.67
N TRP A 60 -17.64 25.00 3.62
CA TRP A 60 -16.68 26.05 3.30
C TRP A 60 -16.98 26.70 1.95
N LEU A 61 -17.21 25.90 0.91
CA LEU A 61 -17.52 26.37 -0.43
C LEU A 61 -18.85 27.14 -0.44
N ALA A 62 -19.91 26.59 0.16
CA ALA A 62 -21.22 27.24 0.26
C ALA A 62 -21.16 28.57 1.02
N THR A 63 -20.38 28.64 2.09
CA THR A 63 -20.19 29.89 2.85
C THR A 63 -19.37 30.90 2.08
N TRP A 64 -18.37 30.48 1.30
CA TRP A 64 -17.57 31.34 0.44
C TRP A 64 -18.42 31.93 -0.70
N ILE A 65 -19.16 31.09 -1.43
CA ILE A 65 -20.09 31.52 -2.48
C ILE A 65 -21.15 32.48 -1.90
N GLY A 66 -21.76 32.14 -0.76
CA GLY A 66 -22.74 32.97 -0.08
C GLY A 66 -22.20 34.34 0.37
N HIS A 67 -20.88 34.51 0.41
CA HIS A 67 -20.27 35.81 0.68
C HIS A 67 -20.45 36.81 -0.46
N PHE A 68 -20.54 36.32 -1.70
CA PHE A 68 -20.73 37.17 -2.88
C PHE A 68 -22.21 37.52 -3.13
N TRP A 69 -23.16 36.67 -2.67
CA TRP A 69 -24.60 36.85 -2.83
C TRP A 69 -25.31 36.93 -1.48
N LYS A 70 -25.15 38.05 -0.77
CA LYS A 70 -25.78 38.27 0.54
C LYS A 70 -27.22 38.75 0.40
N THR A 71 -28.19 37.83 0.32
CA THR A 71 -29.62 38.11 0.44
C THR A 71 -30.21 37.32 1.62
N ALA A 72 -31.33 37.79 2.16
CA ALA A 72 -32.06 37.04 3.20
C ALA A 72 -32.43 35.61 2.75
N THR A 73 -32.72 35.46 1.45
CA THR A 73 -33.03 34.18 0.81
C THR A 73 -31.78 33.27 0.78
N SER A 74 -30.60 33.79 0.43
CA SER A 74 -29.38 33.00 0.38
C SER A 74 -28.96 32.50 1.77
N GLU A 75 -29.19 33.28 2.82
CA GLU A 75 -28.92 32.85 4.19
C GLU A 75 -29.90 31.76 4.67
N LYS A 76 -31.19 31.87 4.31
CA LYS A 76 -32.16 30.82 4.63
C LYS A 76 -31.82 29.53 3.90
N LEU A 77 -31.47 29.60 2.61
CA LEU A 77 -31.04 28.47 1.81
C LEU A 77 -29.78 27.82 2.37
N GLY A 78 -28.76 28.62 2.74
CA GLY A 78 -27.53 28.13 3.35
C GLY A 78 -27.76 27.40 4.68
N ARG A 79 -28.67 27.88 5.53
CA ARG A 79 -29.06 27.17 6.76
C ARG A 79 -29.77 25.86 6.49
N TRP A 80 -30.67 25.81 5.51
CA TRP A 80 -31.32 24.57 5.09
C TRP A 80 -30.32 23.57 4.52
N PHE A 81 -29.45 24.02 3.61
CA PHE A 81 -28.37 23.21 3.06
C PHE A 81 -27.52 22.61 4.18
N TYR A 82 -27.04 23.45 5.13
CA TYR A 82 -26.25 23.00 6.26
C TYR A 82 -26.98 21.91 7.08
N ARG A 83 -28.26 22.13 7.41
CA ARG A 83 -29.02 21.17 8.22
C ARG A 83 -29.25 19.85 7.51
N ILE A 84 -29.69 19.88 6.26
CA ILE A 84 -29.94 18.67 5.46
C ILE A 84 -28.63 17.92 5.25
N TYR A 85 -27.60 18.61 4.78
CA TYR A 85 -26.28 18.03 4.49
C TYR A 85 -25.66 17.37 5.73
N THR A 86 -25.62 18.07 6.86
CA THR A 86 -25.04 17.52 8.08
C THR A 86 -25.87 16.36 8.64
N SER A 87 -27.21 16.41 8.61
CA SER A 87 -28.04 15.31 9.08
C SER A 87 -27.91 14.07 8.21
N THR A 88 -27.81 14.22 6.89
CA THR A 88 -27.58 13.10 5.97
C THR A 88 -26.24 12.43 6.27
N LEU A 89 -25.13 13.22 6.38
CA LEU A 89 -23.83 12.67 6.71
C LEU A 89 -23.80 12.02 8.10
N LEU A 90 -24.42 12.63 9.10
CA LEU A 90 -24.52 12.06 10.44
C LEU A 90 -25.24 10.72 10.44
N THR A 91 -26.33 10.58 9.67
CA THR A 91 -27.04 9.30 9.52
C THR A 91 -26.12 8.23 8.97
N ILE A 92 -25.40 8.52 7.87
CA ILE A 92 -24.50 7.56 7.24
C ILE A 92 -23.31 7.23 8.17
N PHE A 93 -22.68 8.23 8.79
CA PHE A 93 -21.46 8.03 9.58
C PHE A 93 -21.75 7.32 10.89
N LEU A 94 -22.85 7.67 11.57
CA LEU A 94 -23.25 6.97 12.79
C LEU A 94 -23.60 5.52 12.48
N MET A 95 -24.27 5.24 11.36
CA MET A 95 -24.52 3.88 10.91
C MET A 95 -23.22 3.11 10.71
N ILE A 96 -22.26 3.68 9.98
CA ILE A 96 -20.95 3.06 9.75
C ILE A 96 -20.21 2.81 11.07
N ILE A 97 -20.15 3.80 12.00
CA ILE A 97 -19.47 3.69 13.29
C ILE A 97 -20.09 2.60 14.16
N ILE A 98 -21.42 2.52 14.20
CA ILE A 98 -22.14 1.52 15.02
C ILE A 98 -21.93 0.12 14.44
N ILE A 99 -22.11 -0.05 13.12
CA ILE A 99 -21.92 -1.33 12.46
C ILE A 99 -20.47 -1.79 12.60
N ASP A 100 -19.49 -0.93 12.34
CA ASP A 100 -18.07 -1.21 12.53
C ASP A 100 -17.76 -1.69 13.95
N THR A 101 -18.31 -1.01 14.97
CA THR A 101 -18.08 -1.36 16.37
C THR A 101 -18.62 -2.76 16.71
N ILE A 102 -19.81 -3.10 16.22
CA ILE A 102 -20.47 -4.38 16.52
C ILE A 102 -19.79 -5.52 15.78
N ILE A 103 -19.54 -5.34 14.47
CA ILE A 103 -19.02 -6.39 13.60
C ILE A 103 -17.55 -6.71 13.91
N TYR A 104 -16.78 -5.72 14.37
CA TYR A 104 -15.35 -5.91 14.65
C TYR A 104 -15.06 -7.10 15.57
N LYS A 105 -15.89 -7.34 16.57
CA LYS A 105 -15.74 -8.45 17.52
C LYS A 105 -15.81 -9.82 16.83
N SER A 106 -16.61 -9.93 15.78
CA SER A 106 -16.79 -11.18 15.02
C SER A 106 -15.82 -11.30 13.84
N TRP A 107 -15.53 -10.19 13.19
CA TRP A 107 -14.72 -10.16 11.97
C TRP A 107 -13.22 -9.96 12.22
N GLY A 108 -12.86 -9.27 13.31
CA GLY A 108 -11.47 -8.96 13.65
C GLY A 108 -10.83 -7.90 12.74
N PHE A 109 -11.63 -7.18 11.92
CA PHE A 109 -11.16 -6.10 11.06
C PHE A 109 -12.19 -4.98 10.90
N LYS A 110 -11.77 -3.84 10.37
CA LYS A 110 -12.60 -2.65 10.19
C LYS A 110 -13.60 -2.84 9.06
N LEU A 111 -14.76 -2.22 9.23
CA LEU A 111 -15.82 -2.23 8.23
C LEU A 111 -15.28 -1.76 6.88
N ASP A 112 -15.55 -2.55 5.85
CA ASP A 112 -15.25 -2.25 4.45
C ASP A 112 -16.48 -2.47 3.56
N ALA A 113 -16.31 -2.28 2.24
CA ALA A 113 -17.41 -2.39 1.29
C ALA A 113 -17.97 -3.81 1.16
N VAL A 114 -17.23 -4.85 1.56
CA VAL A 114 -17.71 -6.24 1.57
C VAL A 114 -18.99 -6.38 2.42
N ALA A 115 -19.16 -5.52 3.42
CA ALA A 115 -20.38 -5.50 4.22
C ALA A 115 -21.65 -5.23 3.39
N LEU A 116 -21.55 -4.57 2.22
CA LEU A 116 -22.69 -4.31 1.36
C LEU A 116 -23.25 -5.59 0.74
N SER A 117 -22.43 -6.63 0.56
CA SER A 117 -22.91 -7.93 0.04
C SER A 117 -23.96 -8.60 0.95
N TYR A 118 -23.96 -8.26 2.25
CA TYR A 118 -24.99 -8.74 3.17
C TYR A 118 -26.35 -8.05 2.99
N LEU A 119 -26.40 -6.93 2.25
CA LEU A 119 -27.66 -6.27 1.89
C LEU A 119 -28.38 -6.97 0.73
N ASP A 120 -27.74 -7.94 0.06
CA ASP A 120 -28.37 -8.73 -0.99
C ASP A 120 -29.51 -9.62 -0.45
N ASN A 121 -29.47 -9.96 0.86
CA ASN A 121 -30.50 -10.73 1.56
C ASN A 121 -30.94 -10.03 2.87
N PRO A 122 -31.64 -8.89 2.80
CA PRO A 122 -32.00 -8.10 3.97
C PRO A 122 -33.01 -8.79 4.91
N SER A 123 -33.76 -9.78 4.41
CA SER A 123 -34.71 -10.57 5.21
C SER A 123 -34.05 -11.48 6.23
N SER A 124 -32.78 -11.86 6.03
CA SER A 124 -32.05 -12.73 6.96
C SER A 124 -31.78 -12.07 8.32
N ILE A 125 -31.75 -10.74 8.40
CA ILE A 125 -31.49 -9.99 9.63
C ILE A 125 -32.65 -10.13 10.62
N PRO A 126 -33.93 -9.85 10.28
CA PRO A 126 -35.03 -10.05 11.18
C PRO A 126 -35.28 -11.52 11.54
N GLU A 127 -35.02 -12.44 10.60
CA GLU A 127 -35.12 -13.88 10.84
C GLU A 127 -34.13 -14.36 11.91
N SER A 128 -32.90 -13.79 11.94
CA SER A 128 -31.85 -14.15 12.91
C SER A 128 -31.99 -13.47 14.26
N LEU A 129 -32.44 -12.20 14.29
CA LEU A 129 -32.45 -11.36 15.50
C LEU A 129 -33.84 -11.14 16.09
N GLY A 130 -34.90 -11.45 15.37
CA GLY A 130 -36.29 -11.17 15.73
C GLY A 130 -36.71 -9.72 15.48
N TRP A 131 -37.95 -9.55 15.00
CA TRP A 131 -38.51 -8.23 14.63
C TRP A 131 -38.52 -7.22 15.79
N GLY A 132 -38.77 -7.66 17.01
CA GLY A 132 -38.79 -6.78 18.21
C GLY A 132 -37.45 -6.11 18.44
N PHE A 133 -36.36 -6.85 18.30
CA PHE A 133 -35.00 -6.32 18.44
C PHE A 133 -34.67 -5.33 17.32
N VAL A 134 -35.00 -5.66 16.07
CA VAL A 134 -34.73 -4.80 14.91
C VAL A 134 -35.45 -3.47 15.02
N ILE A 135 -36.74 -3.48 15.43
CA ILE A 135 -37.53 -2.25 15.63
C ILE A 135 -36.91 -1.41 16.76
N LEU A 136 -36.54 -2.02 17.88
CA LEU A 136 -35.92 -1.29 19.00
C LEU A 136 -34.60 -0.66 18.59
N ALA A 137 -33.73 -1.42 17.91
CA ALA A 137 -32.44 -0.94 17.44
C ALA A 137 -32.61 0.23 16.45
N PHE A 138 -33.60 0.15 15.54
CA PHE A 138 -33.92 1.22 14.60
C PHE A 138 -34.41 2.49 15.33
N LEU A 139 -35.29 2.37 16.30
CA LEU A 139 -35.79 3.51 17.08
C LEU A 139 -34.66 4.18 17.88
N LEU A 140 -33.79 3.38 18.51
CA LEU A 140 -32.61 3.89 19.22
C LEU A 140 -31.67 4.63 18.23
N PHE A 141 -31.40 4.05 17.07
CA PHE A 141 -30.59 4.67 16.04
C PHE A 141 -31.17 6.03 15.59
N VAL A 142 -32.46 6.09 15.30
CA VAL A 142 -33.16 7.34 14.92
C VAL A 142 -33.04 8.37 16.05
N GLY A 143 -33.22 7.96 17.30
CA GLY A 143 -33.05 8.84 18.47
C GLY A 143 -31.62 9.41 18.59
N ILE A 144 -30.59 8.58 18.38
CA ILE A 144 -29.18 9.01 18.39
C ILE A 144 -28.92 10.02 17.25
N VAL A 145 -29.36 9.69 16.02
CA VAL A 145 -29.20 10.58 14.86
C VAL A 145 -29.90 11.93 15.11
N ALA A 146 -31.12 11.92 15.62
CA ALA A 146 -31.86 13.14 15.93
C ALA A 146 -31.17 13.98 17.00
N GLY A 147 -30.69 13.37 18.08
CA GLY A 147 -29.96 14.03 19.17
C GLY A 147 -28.65 14.66 18.69
N VAL A 148 -27.83 13.91 17.95
CA VAL A 148 -26.54 14.42 17.43
C VAL A 148 -26.79 15.50 16.37
N SER A 149 -27.77 15.32 15.48
CA SER A 149 -28.17 16.35 14.50
C SER A 149 -28.60 17.66 15.18
N TRP A 150 -29.38 17.57 16.25
CA TRP A 150 -29.80 18.74 17.03
C TRP A 150 -28.59 19.47 17.67
N LEU A 151 -27.57 18.74 18.19
CA LEU A 151 -26.34 19.34 18.67
C LEU A 151 -25.60 20.10 17.56
N PHE A 152 -25.45 19.51 16.38
CA PHE A 152 -24.85 20.18 15.23
C PHE A 152 -25.65 21.43 14.80
N TRP A 153 -26.98 21.38 14.80
CA TRP A 153 -27.81 22.52 14.43
C TRP A 153 -27.75 23.68 15.42
N LYS A 154 -27.32 23.43 16.67
CA LYS A 154 -27.04 24.49 17.64
C LYS A 154 -25.76 25.28 17.32
N LEU A 155 -24.88 24.75 16.47
CA LEU A 155 -23.72 25.51 16.01
C LEU A 155 -24.22 26.69 15.18
N PRO A 156 -23.86 27.95 15.56
CA PRO A 156 -24.43 29.13 14.96
C PRO A 156 -23.96 29.28 13.50
N TYR A 157 -24.83 28.91 12.55
CA TYR A 157 -24.66 29.31 11.16
C TYR A 157 -24.73 30.85 11.11
N SER A 158 -23.62 31.47 10.70
CA SER A 158 -23.37 32.91 10.66
C SER A 158 -24.63 33.80 10.73
N SER A 159 -24.95 34.33 11.88
CA SER A 159 -25.95 35.36 12.01
C SER A 159 -25.34 36.68 11.62
N GLN A 160 -25.97 37.39 10.71
CA GLN A 160 -25.77 38.82 10.58
C GLN A 160 -25.97 39.46 11.96
N ASN A 161 -25.20 40.52 12.25
CA ASN A 161 -25.61 41.45 13.26
C ASN A 161 -27.06 41.84 12.96
N LYS A 162 -27.97 41.59 13.88
CA LYS A 162 -29.13 42.43 14.03
C LYS A 162 -28.56 43.84 14.22
N THR A 163 -28.36 44.57 13.16
CA THR A 163 -28.30 46.02 13.24
C THR A 163 -29.58 46.40 13.93
N LEU A 164 -29.44 46.90 15.14
CA LEU A 164 -30.50 47.57 15.87
C LEU A 164 -31.29 48.42 14.86
N GLY A 165 -32.52 48.03 14.61
CA GLY A 165 -33.52 48.92 14.07
C GLY A 165 -33.82 49.98 15.13
N HIS A 166 -32.94 50.94 15.28
CA HIS A 166 -33.33 52.22 15.80
C HIS A 166 -33.84 53.02 14.61
N SER A 167 -35.15 53.16 14.57
CA SER A 167 -35.83 54.22 13.90
C SER A 167 -35.18 55.54 14.34
N VAL A 168 -34.35 56.09 13.49
CA VAL A 168 -34.01 57.52 13.58
C VAL A 168 -34.92 58.22 12.61
N THR A 169 -35.99 58.74 13.16
CA THR A 169 -36.76 59.85 12.57
C THR A 169 -35.81 61.00 12.24
N ALA A 170 -36.02 61.53 11.09
CA ALA A 170 -35.30 62.64 10.48
C ALA A 170 -35.04 63.83 11.46
N HIS A 171 -33.85 64.34 11.43
CA HIS A 171 -33.60 65.78 11.36
C HIS A 171 -32.15 66.05 10.93
N GLY A 172 -32.05 66.92 9.96
CA GLY A 172 -30.88 67.22 9.18
C GLY A 172 -29.63 67.70 9.96
N ALA A 173 -28.52 67.47 9.35
CA ALA A 173 -27.41 68.44 9.19
C ALA A 173 -26.30 67.80 8.36
N CYS A 174 -25.91 68.49 7.32
CA CYS A 174 -24.67 68.30 6.56
C CYS A 174 -23.46 68.22 7.47
N CYS A 175 -22.65 67.18 7.30
CA CYS A 175 -21.22 67.29 7.51
C CYS A 175 -20.50 66.44 6.43
N HIS A 176 -19.94 67.12 5.46
CA HIS A 176 -18.86 66.62 4.63
C HIS A 176 -17.72 66.16 5.53
N SER A 177 -17.46 64.88 5.57
CA SER A 177 -16.16 64.35 5.94
C SER A 177 -15.81 63.16 5.03
N HIS A 178 -15.02 63.48 4.04
CA HIS A 178 -14.16 62.58 3.33
C HIS A 178 -13.21 61.91 4.36
N CYS A 179 -13.51 60.75 4.85
CA CYS A 179 -12.54 59.84 5.50
C CYS A 179 -13.21 58.51 5.85
N CYS A 180 -13.37 57.62 4.91
CA CYS A 180 -13.44 56.16 5.06
C CYS A 180 -13.58 55.43 3.71
N GLY A 181 -12.83 55.87 2.73
CA GLY A 181 -12.56 55.17 1.49
C GLY A 181 -11.50 54.10 1.70
N GLY A 182 -11.62 53.31 2.76
CA GLY A 182 -10.80 52.10 2.92
C GLY A 182 -11.19 51.13 1.78
N ASN A 183 -10.23 50.80 0.95
CA ASN A 183 -10.32 50.01 -0.25
C ASN A 183 -11.27 48.78 -0.09
N PHE A 184 -12.54 48.96 -0.44
CA PHE A 184 -13.57 47.91 -0.46
C PHE A 184 -13.09 46.67 -1.25
N TRP A 185 -12.37 46.89 -2.35
CA TRP A 185 -11.73 45.86 -3.15
C TRP A 185 -10.60 45.17 -2.40
N LEU A 186 -9.79 45.89 -1.65
CA LEU A 186 -8.70 45.34 -0.86
C LEU A 186 -9.23 44.41 0.26
N GLN A 187 -10.30 44.83 0.95
CA GLN A 187 -10.93 44.00 1.98
C GLN A 187 -11.55 42.72 1.40
N ARG A 188 -12.18 42.80 0.23
CA ARG A 188 -12.70 41.62 -0.47
C ARG A 188 -11.57 40.70 -0.95
N LEU A 189 -10.47 41.27 -1.45
CA LEU A 189 -9.31 40.50 -1.86
C LEU A 189 -8.66 39.80 -0.66
N CYS A 190 -8.43 40.50 0.45
CA CYS A 190 -7.88 39.88 1.67
C CYS A 190 -8.77 38.78 2.21
N LEU A 191 -10.09 38.97 2.18
CA LEU A 191 -11.03 37.94 2.60
C LEU A 191 -11.00 36.73 1.67
N SER A 192 -10.98 36.95 0.35
CA SER A 192 -10.88 35.85 -0.64
C SER A 192 -9.56 35.06 -0.51
N LEU A 193 -8.45 35.74 -0.23
CA LEU A 193 -7.16 35.12 0.06
C LEU A 193 -7.23 34.27 1.35
N LEU A 194 -7.87 34.78 2.41
CA LEU A 194 -8.09 33.99 3.63
C LEU A 194 -8.91 32.72 3.35
N TRP A 195 -9.98 32.82 2.56
CA TRP A 195 -10.78 31.67 2.17
C TRP A 195 -10.00 30.68 1.30
N ALA A 196 -9.15 31.16 0.39
CA ALA A 196 -8.26 30.32 -0.40
C ALA A 196 -7.25 29.55 0.49
N VAL A 197 -6.66 30.24 1.48
CA VAL A 197 -5.76 29.59 2.46
C VAL A 197 -6.50 28.52 3.25
N LEU A 198 -7.71 28.78 3.73
CA LEU A 198 -8.53 27.80 4.43
C LEU A 198 -8.88 26.60 3.53
N GLY A 199 -9.20 26.85 2.26
CA GLY A 199 -9.40 25.79 1.26
C GLY A 199 -8.14 24.96 1.04
N GLY A 200 -6.98 25.60 1.00
CA GLY A 200 -5.68 24.93 0.95
C GLY A 200 -5.41 24.04 2.16
N LEU A 201 -5.72 24.51 3.38
CA LEU A 201 -5.60 23.72 4.61
C LEU A 201 -6.56 22.52 4.63
N LEU A 202 -7.80 22.72 4.18
CA LEU A 202 -8.75 21.61 4.03
C LEU A 202 -8.25 20.60 3.00
N PHE A 203 -7.73 21.06 1.86
CA PHE A 203 -7.15 20.20 0.83
C PHE A 203 -5.97 19.38 1.37
N LEU A 204 -5.05 20.02 2.12
CA LEU A 204 -3.92 19.31 2.75
C LEU A 204 -4.41 18.26 3.76
N SER A 205 -5.45 18.55 4.54
CA SER A 205 -6.05 17.60 5.47
C SER A 205 -6.71 16.42 4.71
N ILE A 206 -7.46 16.70 3.63
CA ILE A 206 -8.04 15.68 2.75
C ILE A 206 -6.96 14.78 2.18
N ARG A 207 -5.86 15.37 1.72
CA ARG A 207 -4.73 14.65 1.14
C ARG A 207 -3.98 13.78 2.16
N GLY A 208 -4.10 14.05 3.45
CA GLY A 208 -3.36 13.38 4.52
C GLY A 208 -2.02 14.03 4.88
N GLY A 209 -1.82 15.31 4.47
CA GLY A 209 -0.61 16.08 4.77
C GLY A 209 0.23 16.44 3.54
N VAL A 210 1.48 16.85 3.79
CA VAL A 210 2.45 17.28 2.75
C VAL A 210 3.36 16.16 2.25
N GLY A 211 3.24 14.95 2.81
CA GLY A 211 4.01 13.78 2.40
C GLY A 211 3.78 13.38 0.94
N ARG A 212 4.56 12.43 0.42
CA ARG A 212 4.40 11.93 -0.95
C ARG A 212 3.15 11.09 -1.13
N SER A 213 2.82 10.29 -0.13
CA SER A 213 1.60 9.48 -0.11
C SER A 213 0.36 10.32 0.13
N THR A 214 -0.72 9.96 -0.55
CA THR A 214 -2.06 10.44 -0.22
C THR A 214 -2.63 9.62 0.93
N ALA A 215 -3.66 10.16 1.60
CA ALA A 215 -4.35 9.46 2.68
C ALA A 215 -4.78 8.04 2.24
N ASN A 216 -4.41 7.06 3.03
CA ASN A 216 -4.75 5.65 2.85
C ASN A 216 -4.85 4.97 4.22
N VAL A 217 -5.49 3.80 4.28
CA VAL A 217 -5.72 3.09 5.54
C VAL A 217 -4.41 2.71 6.24
N GLY A 218 -3.36 2.37 5.47
CA GLY A 218 -2.07 1.94 6.01
C GLY A 218 -1.28 3.03 6.72
N MET A 219 -1.57 4.31 6.45
CA MET A 219 -0.79 5.43 7.02
C MET A 219 -0.91 5.55 8.54
N VAL A 220 -1.94 4.97 9.14
CA VAL A 220 -2.16 4.98 10.59
C VAL A 220 -1.64 3.73 11.29
N TYR A 221 -1.07 2.76 10.54
CA TYR A 221 -0.50 1.56 11.10
C TYR A 221 0.86 1.88 11.73
N TYR A 222 1.05 1.46 12.99
CA TYR A 222 2.28 1.76 13.74
C TYR A 222 2.71 0.60 14.66
N SER A 223 1.86 -0.39 14.85
CA SER A 223 2.05 -1.47 15.83
C SER A 223 2.03 -2.84 15.16
N THR A 224 2.73 -3.80 15.74
CA THR A 224 2.62 -5.22 15.39
C THR A 224 1.34 -5.86 15.96
N VAL A 225 0.64 -5.17 16.86
CA VAL A 225 -0.67 -5.58 17.39
C VAL A 225 -1.77 -5.03 16.49
N GLN A 226 -2.41 -5.90 15.73
CA GLN A 226 -3.43 -5.50 14.75
C GLN A 226 -4.59 -4.70 15.36
N TYR A 227 -5.00 -5.06 16.58
CA TYR A 227 -6.03 -4.32 17.30
C TYR A 227 -5.71 -2.81 17.44
N HIS A 228 -4.44 -2.46 17.71
CA HIS A 228 -4.00 -1.06 17.81
C HIS A 228 -4.10 -0.33 16.46
N ASN A 229 -3.66 -0.99 15.38
CA ASN A 229 -3.73 -0.45 14.03
C ASN A 229 -5.18 -0.24 13.59
N HIS A 230 -6.02 -1.26 13.77
CA HIS A 230 -7.44 -1.18 13.42
C HIS A 230 -8.16 -0.09 14.23
N SER A 231 -7.87 0.03 15.53
CA SER A 231 -8.44 1.05 16.39
C SER A 231 -8.04 2.48 16.00
N ALA A 232 -6.88 2.66 15.37
CA ALA A 232 -6.43 3.94 14.83
C ALA A 232 -7.18 4.33 13.55
N VAL A 233 -7.63 3.35 12.75
CA VAL A 233 -8.34 3.60 11.49
C VAL A 233 -9.70 4.25 11.74
N ASN A 234 -10.01 5.32 11.00
CA ASN A 234 -11.33 5.91 10.97
C ASN A 234 -12.28 5.02 10.16
N PRO A 235 -13.39 4.50 10.73
CA PRO A 235 -14.27 3.55 10.05
C PRO A 235 -14.97 4.15 8.82
N VAL A 236 -15.29 5.43 8.84
CA VAL A 236 -15.89 6.13 7.70
C VAL A 236 -14.88 6.20 6.55
N PHE A 237 -13.62 6.56 6.85
CA PHE A 237 -12.57 6.55 5.84
C PHE A 237 -12.37 5.16 5.25
N SER A 238 -12.24 4.13 6.09
CA SER A 238 -12.05 2.74 5.66
C SER A 238 -13.16 2.28 4.71
N PHE A 239 -14.41 2.50 5.10
CA PHE A 239 -15.56 2.10 4.31
C PHE A 239 -15.59 2.77 2.93
N PHE A 240 -15.49 4.12 2.85
CA PHE A 240 -15.49 4.81 1.57
C PHE A 240 -14.24 4.54 0.74
N TYR A 241 -13.08 4.37 1.39
CA TYR A 241 -11.85 4.00 0.70
C TYR A 241 -11.97 2.63 0.03
N SER A 242 -12.54 1.65 0.71
CA SER A 242 -12.79 0.32 0.15
C SER A 242 -13.85 0.38 -0.96
N LEU A 243 -14.97 1.07 -0.73
CA LEU A 243 -16.06 1.23 -1.70
C LEU A 243 -15.59 1.82 -3.04
N LEU A 244 -14.72 2.83 -2.99
CA LEU A 244 -14.17 3.46 -4.21
C LEU A 244 -13.13 2.57 -4.93
N LYS A 245 -12.62 1.53 -4.27
CA LYS A 245 -11.60 0.62 -4.81
C LYS A 245 -12.10 -0.80 -5.01
N GLU A 246 -13.31 -1.10 -4.57
CA GLU A 246 -13.90 -2.41 -4.77
C GLU A 246 -14.24 -2.61 -6.24
N GLN A 247 -13.61 -3.62 -6.83
CA GLN A 247 -13.96 -4.17 -8.13
C GLN A 247 -14.36 -5.62 -7.89
N ASP A 248 -15.39 -6.08 -8.59
CA ASP A 248 -15.80 -7.49 -8.56
C ASP A 248 -14.80 -8.31 -9.38
N TYR A 249 -13.75 -8.75 -8.70
CA TYR A 249 -12.69 -9.57 -9.31
C TYR A 249 -13.16 -10.99 -9.62
N SER A 250 -14.30 -11.44 -9.07
CA SER A 250 -14.87 -12.76 -9.37
C SER A 250 -15.26 -12.90 -10.86
N LYS A 251 -15.58 -11.78 -11.50
CA LYS A 251 -15.94 -11.72 -12.93
C LYS A 251 -14.74 -11.57 -13.86
N GLN A 252 -13.56 -11.29 -13.29
CA GLN A 252 -12.34 -11.17 -14.08
C GLN A 252 -11.82 -12.54 -14.51
N ALA A 253 -11.22 -12.60 -15.69
CA ALA A 253 -10.53 -13.80 -16.21
C ALA A 253 -11.37 -15.08 -16.17
N GLN A 254 -12.68 -15.03 -16.44
CA GLN A 254 -13.53 -16.21 -16.55
C GLN A 254 -13.40 -16.87 -17.93
N TYR A 255 -12.44 -17.76 -18.08
CA TYR A 255 -12.12 -18.40 -19.36
C TYR A 255 -12.65 -19.83 -19.47
N PHE A 256 -12.80 -20.53 -18.35
CA PHE A 256 -13.15 -21.94 -18.26
C PHE A 256 -14.15 -22.20 -17.13
N ALA A 257 -14.79 -23.36 -17.16
CA ALA A 257 -15.47 -23.87 -15.98
C ALA A 257 -14.46 -24.00 -14.82
N PRO A 258 -14.87 -23.74 -13.57
CA PRO A 258 -13.98 -23.76 -12.41
C PRO A 258 -13.13 -25.02 -12.29
N GLU A 259 -13.74 -26.19 -12.52
CA GLU A 259 -13.08 -27.51 -12.42
C GLU A 259 -12.04 -27.71 -13.52
N GLU A 260 -12.29 -27.19 -14.72
CA GLU A 260 -11.34 -27.24 -15.83
C GLU A 260 -10.15 -26.33 -15.55
N ALA A 261 -10.40 -25.09 -15.08
CA ALA A 261 -9.34 -24.16 -14.69
C ALA A 261 -8.44 -24.78 -13.60
N ASP A 262 -9.04 -25.37 -12.57
CA ASP A 262 -8.30 -26.02 -11.48
C ASP A 262 -7.49 -27.24 -11.98
N LYS A 263 -8.04 -28.05 -12.90
CA LYS A 263 -7.30 -29.17 -13.52
C LYS A 263 -6.07 -28.67 -14.30
N VAL A 264 -6.21 -27.61 -15.08
CA VAL A 264 -5.09 -27.03 -15.83
C VAL A 264 -4.08 -26.40 -14.88
N PHE A 265 -4.52 -25.65 -13.86
CA PHE A 265 -3.64 -25.06 -12.85
C PHE A 265 -2.82 -26.13 -12.13
N ASN A 266 -3.45 -27.24 -11.72
CA ASN A 266 -2.76 -28.34 -11.03
C ASN A 266 -1.68 -28.99 -11.92
N SER A 267 -1.86 -28.99 -13.24
CA SER A 267 -0.82 -29.48 -14.17
C SER A 267 0.44 -28.61 -14.20
N LEU A 268 0.38 -27.38 -13.69
CA LEU A 268 1.53 -26.46 -13.56
C LEU A 268 2.36 -26.74 -12.29
N GLN A 269 1.94 -27.70 -11.48
CA GLN A 269 2.66 -28.18 -10.29
C GLN A 269 2.89 -27.12 -9.19
N TYR A 270 1.95 -26.18 -9.08
CA TYR A 270 1.80 -25.41 -7.86
C TYR A 270 1.23 -26.32 -6.76
N ASN A 271 1.34 -26.14 -5.54
CA ASN A 271 0.86 -26.98 -4.43
C ASN A 271 1.56 -28.36 -4.31
N THR A 272 2.78 -28.52 -4.82
CA THR A 272 3.57 -29.74 -4.62
C THR A 272 4.44 -29.60 -3.38
N LYS A 273 4.54 -30.66 -2.57
CA LYS A 273 5.45 -30.66 -1.43
C LYS A 273 6.90 -30.64 -1.93
N SER A 274 7.72 -29.78 -1.33
CA SER A 274 9.14 -29.71 -1.67
C SER A 274 9.88 -30.99 -1.27
N VAL A 275 10.71 -31.49 -2.17
CA VAL A 275 11.62 -32.61 -1.97
C VAL A 275 13.01 -32.19 -2.42
N LEU A 276 13.90 -31.90 -1.48
CA LEU A 276 15.28 -31.48 -1.75
C LEU A 276 16.23 -32.68 -1.58
N LEU A 277 17.13 -32.86 -2.54
CA LEU A 277 18.27 -33.76 -2.39
C LEU A 277 19.43 -33.04 -1.68
N PRO A 278 20.33 -33.75 -1.01
CA PRO A 278 21.50 -33.13 -0.34
C PRO A 278 22.35 -32.24 -1.26
N GLU A 279 22.51 -32.62 -2.53
CA GLU A 279 23.23 -31.87 -3.57
C GLU A 279 22.50 -30.60 -4.04
N ASP A 280 21.20 -30.49 -3.82
CA ASP A 280 20.42 -29.30 -4.12
C ASP A 280 20.45 -28.27 -2.99
N SER A 281 21.03 -28.61 -1.85
CA SER A 281 21.20 -27.69 -0.73
C SER A 281 22.26 -26.62 -1.05
N LEU A 282 21.82 -25.36 -1.13
CA LEU A 282 22.67 -24.20 -1.38
C LEU A 282 23.31 -23.63 -0.09
N LEU A 283 22.77 -23.98 1.08
CA LEU A 283 23.15 -23.34 2.35
C LEU A 283 24.04 -24.24 3.21
N THR A 284 24.97 -23.61 3.93
CA THR A 284 25.84 -24.29 4.92
C THR A 284 25.10 -24.59 6.22
N THR A 285 23.99 -23.89 6.47
CA THR A 285 23.12 -24.05 7.64
C THR A 285 21.65 -23.80 7.25
N GLN A 286 20.72 -24.44 7.93
CA GLN A 286 19.29 -24.19 7.75
C GLN A 286 18.78 -22.94 8.51
N ARG A 287 19.62 -22.33 9.34
CA ARG A 287 19.24 -21.13 10.12
C ARG A 287 20.23 -19.98 9.91
N PRO A 288 20.49 -19.55 8.67
CA PRO A 288 21.32 -18.37 8.43
C PRO A 288 20.55 -17.11 8.84
N ASN A 289 21.27 -16.04 9.14
CA ASN A 289 20.68 -14.70 9.00
C ASN A 289 20.33 -14.46 7.53
N VAL A 290 19.24 -13.77 7.28
CA VAL A 290 18.78 -13.53 5.90
C VAL A 290 18.67 -12.03 5.63
N LEU A 291 19.37 -11.57 4.61
CA LEU A 291 19.25 -10.23 4.05
C LEU A 291 18.64 -10.33 2.66
N LEU A 292 17.48 -9.71 2.42
CA LEU A 292 16.90 -9.59 1.11
C LEU A 292 16.99 -8.15 0.62
N ILE A 293 17.68 -7.92 -0.48
CA ILE A 293 17.79 -6.62 -1.14
C ILE A 293 16.89 -6.65 -2.38
N LEU A 294 15.78 -5.91 -2.31
CA LEU A 294 14.86 -5.72 -3.42
C LEU A 294 15.24 -4.43 -4.13
N MET A 295 15.74 -4.55 -5.37
CA MET A 295 16.29 -3.43 -6.12
C MET A 295 15.19 -2.77 -6.97
N GLU A 296 14.96 -1.48 -6.76
CA GLU A 296 13.99 -0.69 -7.52
C GLU A 296 14.28 -0.73 -9.02
N SER A 297 13.36 -1.31 -9.81
CA SER A 297 13.39 -1.35 -11.29
C SER A 297 14.66 -1.93 -11.95
N CYS A 298 15.56 -2.55 -11.19
CA CYS A 298 16.90 -2.95 -11.64
C CYS A 298 16.89 -4.31 -12.37
N GLY A 299 16.11 -4.42 -13.44
CA GLY A 299 16.00 -5.64 -14.25
C GLY A 299 16.08 -5.36 -15.75
N GLY A 300 15.98 -6.41 -16.52
CA GLY A 300 16.06 -6.33 -17.97
C GLY A 300 17.46 -5.95 -18.48
N ARG A 301 17.48 -5.16 -19.52
CA ARG A 301 18.71 -4.84 -20.27
C ARG A 301 19.66 -3.87 -19.57
N VAL A 302 19.31 -3.30 -18.44
CA VAL A 302 20.22 -2.44 -17.66
C VAL A 302 21.24 -3.24 -16.85
N VAL A 303 21.02 -4.55 -16.68
CA VAL A 303 21.87 -5.44 -15.87
C VAL A 303 22.72 -6.34 -16.76
N GLY A 304 24.03 -6.35 -16.53
CA GLY A 304 25.00 -7.09 -17.35
C GLY A 304 24.80 -8.60 -17.30
N CYS A 305 24.66 -9.19 -16.11
CA CYS A 305 24.56 -10.66 -15.96
C CYS A 305 23.24 -11.25 -16.55
N THR A 306 22.27 -10.41 -16.94
CA THR A 306 21.07 -10.81 -17.69
C THR A 306 21.17 -10.44 -19.17
N GLU A 307 22.36 -10.49 -19.75
CA GLU A 307 22.67 -10.16 -21.15
C GLU A 307 22.41 -8.67 -21.51
N GLY A 308 22.48 -7.80 -20.51
CA GLY A 308 22.30 -6.36 -20.66
C GLY A 308 23.60 -5.58 -20.71
N ASN A 309 23.62 -4.40 -20.06
CA ASN A 309 24.74 -3.48 -20.08
C ASN A 309 25.73 -3.74 -18.93
N HIS A 310 26.83 -4.43 -19.18
CA HIS A 310 27.88 -4.72 -18.20
C HIS A 310 28.57 -3.47 -17.62
N GLN A 311 28.54 -2.34 -18.30
CA GLN A 311 29.09 -1.10 -17.75
C GLN A 311 28.22 -0.54 -16.63
N THR A 312 26.92 -0.87 -16.61
CA THR A 312 25.99 -0.35 -15.62
C THR A 312 26.19 -1.04 -14.26
N THR A 313 26.30 -2.38 -14.24
CA THR A 313 26.22 -3.18 -13.01
C THR A 313 27.38 -4.16 -12.80
N PRO A 314 28.67 -3.72 -12.83
CA PRO A 314 29.81 -4.62 -12.72
C PRO A 314 29.90 -5.35 -11.37
N HIS A 315 29.39 -4.78 -10.27
CA HIS A 315 29.36 -5.46 -8.98
C HIS A 315 28.32 -6.58 -8.94
N LEU A 316 27.13 -6.37 -9.49
CA LEU A 316 26.12 -7.43 -9.66
C LEU A 316 26.64 -8.57 -10.54
N ASP A 317 27.34 -8.25 -11.64
CA ASP A 317 27.97 -9.25 -12.51
C ASP A 317 28.99 -10.10 -11.75
N SER A 318 29.83 -9.46 -10.92
CA SER A 318 30.78 -10.15 -10.05
C SER A 318 30.11 -11.02 -9.00
N LEU A 319 29.00 -10.55 -8.40
CA LEU A 319 28.23 -11.32 -7.43
C LEU A 319 27.53 -12.52 -8.07
N ALA A 320 27.00 -12.37 -9.28
CA ALA A 320 26.43 -13.46 -10.06
C ALA A 320 27.47 -14.55 -10.39
N ALA A 321 28.70 -14.14 -10.74
CA ALA A 321 29.79 -15.06 -11.05
C ALA A 321 30.33 -15.79 -9.80
N SER A 322 30.30 -15.15 -8.62
CA SER A 322 30.86 -15.69 -7.37
C SER A 322 29.82 -16.30 -6.41
N GLY A 323 28.54 -16.12 -6.68
CA GLY A 323 27.44 -16.62 -5.86
C GLY A 323 26.61 -17.71 -6.57
N VAL A 324 25.39 -17.92 -6.10
CA VAL A 324 24.39 -18.71 -6.83
C VAL A 324 23.56 -17.76 -7.67
N PHE A 325 23.58 -17.98 -8.97
CA PHE A 325 22.88 -17.16 -9.96
C PHE A 325 21.78 -17.95 -10.65
N PHE A 326 20.52 -17.51 -10.51
CA PHE A 326 19.36 -18.04 -11.22
C PHE A 326 19.26 -17.32 -12.57
N SER A 327 19.87 -17.90 -13.60
CA SER A 327 20.08 -17.21 -14.88
C SER A 327 18.84 -17.07 -15.75
N GLN A 328 17.71 -17.68 -15.37
CA GLN A 328 16.44 -17.65 -16.11
C GLN A 328 15.29 -17.24 -15.19
N CYS A 329 15.48 -16.20 -14.37
CA CYS A 329 14.43 -15.66 -13.51
C CYS A 329 13.72 -14.50 -14.20
N TYR A 330 12.38 -14.47 -14.11
CA TYR A 330 11.55 -13.42 -14.70
C TYR A 330 10.66 -12.76 -13.66
N ALA A 331 10.55 -11.42 -13.72
CA ALA A 331 9.62 -10.66 -12.90
C ALA A 331 8.17 -11.02 -13.24
N ASN A 332 7.35 -11.24 -12.23
CA ASN A 332 5.92 -11.46 -12.41
C ASN A 332 5.17 -10.13 -12.63
N SER A 333 5.77 -9.03 -12.22
CA SER A 333 5.16 -7.71 -12.05
C SER A 333 5.84 -6.63 -12.89
N PHE A 334 5.16 -5.48 -12.97
CA PHE A 334 5.57 -4.30 -13.72
C PHE A 334 5.64 -3.02 -12.84
N ARG A 335 5.45 -3.14 -11.51
CA ARG A 335 5.51 -2.04 -10.54
C ARG A 335 5.88 -2.55 -9.15
N THR A 336 6.47 -1.66 -8.35
CA THR A 336 7.01 -1.94 -7.01
C THR A 336 5.99 -2.53 -6.04
N ASP A 337 4.77 -2.00 -5.98
CA ASP A 337 3.70 -2.50 -5.09
C ASP A 337 3.30 -3.95 -5.41
N ARG A 338 3.34 -4.34 -6.67
CA ARG A 338 3.07 -5.70 -7.12
C ARG A 338 4.30 -6.61 -6.94
N GLY A 339 5.50 -6.13 -7.37
CA GLY A 339 6.74 -6.88 -7.25
C GLY A 339 7.11 -7.22 -5.81
N THR A 340 6.80 -6.32 -4.90
CA THR A 340 6.92 -6.57 -3.46
C THR A 340 6.05 -7.75 -3.03
N ILE A 341 4.77 -7.78 -3.38
CA ILE A 341 3.87 -8.90 -3.08
C ILE A 341 4.37 -10.20 -3.74
N CYS A 342 4.80 -10.14 -5.01
CA CYS A 342 5.35 -11.30 -5.72
C CYS A 342 6.55 -11.90 -5.00
N THR A 343 7.45 -11.07 -4.52
CA THR A 343 8.67 -11.51 -3.84
C THR A 343 8.39 -12.04 -2.43
N PHE A 344 7.67 -11.28 -1.61
CA PHE A 344 7.53 -11.61 -0.18
C PHE A 344 6.41 -12.59 0.12
N SER A 345 5.33 -12.56 -0.64
CA SER A 345 4.18 -13.46 -0.47
C SER A 345 4.13 -14.59 -1.50
N GLY A 346 5.04 -14.61 -2.48
CA GLY A 346 4.96 -15.55 -3.59
C GLY A 346 3.62 -15.48 -4.33
N TYR A 347 2.96 -14.31 -4.31
CA TYR A 347 1.60 -14.11 -4.80
C TYR A 347 1.62 -13.37 -6.15
N PRO A 348 0.81 -13.78 -7.14
CA PRO A 348 0.91 -13.21 -8.48
C PRO A 348 0.48 -11.76 -8.56
N SER A 349 1.02 -11.06 -9.53
CA SER A 349 0.60 -9.74 -9.97
C SER A 349 -0.66 -9.83 -10.84
N PHE A 350 -1.45 -8.75 -10.86
CA PHE A 350 -2.66 -8.60 -11.67
C PHE A 350 -2.56 -7.34 -12.54
N PRO A 351 -3.08 -7.36 -13.77
CA PRO A 351 -3.07 -6.20 -14.66
C PRO A 351 -3.76 -4.97 -14.07
N ASP A 352 -4.96 -5.15 -13.55
CA ASP A 352 -5.90 -4.12 -13.10
C ASP A 352 -5.93 -3.92 -11.58
N ALA A 353 -5.31 -4.82 -10.81
CA ALA A 353 -5.37 -4.81 -9.35
C ALA A 353 -3.99 -4.77 -8.69
N SER A 354 -3.90 -4.09 -7.57
CA SER A 354 -2.76 -4.18 -6.65
C SER A 354 -3.25 -4.65 -5.29
N VAL A 355 -2.93 -5.90 -4.95
CA VAL A 355 -3.35 -6.51 -3.67
C VAL A 355 -2.79 -5.75 -2.48
N MET A 356 -1.61 -5.14 -2.59
CA MET A 356 -1.04 -4.28 -1.55
C MET A 356 -1.95 -3.09 -1.21
N LYS A 357 -2.68 -2.55 -2.20
CA LYS A 357 -3.62 -1.43 -2.00
C LYS A 357 -4.97 -1.86 -1.40
N MET A 358 -5.13 -3.16 -1.12
CA MET A 358 -6.31 -3.77 -0.51
C MET A 358 -5.95 -4.35 0.86
N PRO A 359 -5.93 -3.55 1.94
CA PRO A 359 -5.45 -4.02 3.25
C PRO A 359 -6.20 -5.23 3.80
N ALA A 360 -7.51 -5.34 3.54
CA ALA A 360 -8.31 -6.48 3.92
C ALA A 360 -7.79 -7.80 3.31
N LYS A 361 -7.32 -7.76 2.06
CA LYS A 361 -6.79 -8.91 1.33
C LYS A 361 -5.29 -9.13 1.58
N SER A 362 -4.49 -8.08 1.55
CA SER A 362 -3.03 -8.20 1.67
C SER A 362 -2.56 -8.68 3.04
N ARG A 363 -3.30 -8.36 4.11
CA ARG A 363 -2.96 -8.77 5.49
C ARG A 363 -3.03 -10.27 5.76
N VAL A 364 -3.82 -11.01 4.98
CA VAL A 364 -4.00 -12.46 5.14
C VAL A 364 -3.09 -13.28 4.23
N LEU A 365 -2.28 -12.62 3.39
CA LEU A 365 -1.29 -13.31 2.58
C LEU A 365 -0.18 -13.91 3.45
N PRO A 366 0.31 -15.11 3.12
CA PRO A 366 1.55 -15.60 3.69
C PRO A 366 2.70 -14.68 3.32
N SER A 367 3.75 -14.65 4.13
CA SER A 367 4.97 -13.92 3.79
C SER A 367 6.23 -14.62 4.29
N ILE A 368 7.36 -14.35 3.63
CA ILE A 368 8.68 -14.79 4.10
C ILE A 368 8.92 -14.32 5.54
N ALA A 369 8.58 -13.07 5.85
CA ALA A 369 8.76 -12.51 7.19
C ALA A 369 7.91 -13.24 8.24
N GLY A 370 6.64 -13.53 7.93
CA GLY A 370 5.75 -14.30 8.81
C GLY A 370 6.26 -15.71 9.08
N ALA A 371 6.71 -16.40 8.03
CA ALA A 371 7.28 -17.73 8.12
C ALA A 371 8.59 -17.74 8.96
N LEU A 372 9.49 -16.80 8.74
CA LEU A 372 10.74 -16.68 9.52
C LEU A 372 10.47 -16.25 10.97
N LYS A 373 9.53 -15.34 11.19
CA LYS A 373 9.12 -14.91 12.54
C LYS A 373 8.57 -16.09 13.36
N SER A 374 7.78 -16.98 12.74
CA SER A 374 7.21 -18.15 13.43
C SER A 374 8.29 -19.12 13.95
N VAL A 375 9.49 -19.10 13.36
CA VAL A 375 10.64 -19.89 13.81
C VAL A 375 11.69 -19.07 14.56
N GLY A 376 11.32 -17.86 15.05
CA GLY A 376 12.08 -17.07 16.01
C GLY A 376 13.02 -16.01 15.43
N TYR A 377 12.88 -15.63 14.15
CA TYR A 377 13.66 -14.53 13.57
C TYR A 377 13.13 -13.17 14.03
N ASP A 378 14.03 -12.22 14.26
CA ASP A 378 13.69 -10.79 14.32
C ASP A 378 13.61 -10.22 12.90
N THR A 379 12.51 -9.52 12.57
CA THR A 379 12.19 -9.13 11.21
C THR A 379 12.13 -7.62 11.05
N GLU A 380 12.83 -7.05 10.06
CA GLU A 380 12.90 -5.60 9.81
C GLU A 380 12.87 -5.29 8.32
N PHE A 381 12.03 -4.34 7.95
CA PHE A 381 11.97 -3.77 6.61
C PHE A 381 12.48 -2.33 6.62
N LEU A 382 13.33 -1.99 5.65
CA LEU A 382 13.91 -0.66 5.46
C LEU A 382 13.58 -0.15 4.06
N TYR A 383 13.16 1.10 3.99
CA TYR A 383 12.90 1.81 2.74
C TYR A 383 13.34 3.27 2.85
N GLY A 384 14.09 3.77 1.88
CA GLY A 384 14.52 5.17 1.87
C GLY A 384 13.40 6.18 1.62
N GLY A 385 12.24 5.75 1.15
CA GLY A 385 11.07 6.57 0.84
C GLY A 385 9.97 6.50 1.89
N ASP A 386 8.81 7.06 1.51
CA ASP A 386 7.61 7.06 2.34
C ASP A 386 7.03 5.63 2.45
N LYS A 387 7.17 5.01 3.62
CA LYS A 387 6.68 3.64 3.88
C LYS A 387 5.16 3.49 3.74
N ASN A 388 4.41 4.59 3.74
CA ASN A 388 2.95 4.56 3.54
C ASN A 388 2.56 4.55 2.06
N PHE A 389 3.53 4.73 1.16
CA PHE A 389 3.28 4.63 -0.27
C PHE A 389 2.64 3.28 -0.60
N THR A 390 1.52 3.30 -1.34
CA THR A 390 0.75 2.12 -1.77
C THR A 390 0.31 1.15 -0.66
N ASN A 391 0.22 1.60 0.61
CA ASN A 391 -0.08 0.78 1.81
C ASN A 391 1.04 -0.20 2.21
N MET A 392 2.29 0.00 1.79
CA MET A 392 3.42 -0.89 2.14
C MET A 392 3.53 -1.13 3.65
N ASN A 393 3.42 -0.06 4.45
CA ASN A 393 3.53 -0.14 5.90
C ASN A 393 2.50 -1.11 6.51
N SER A 394 1.24 -1.03 6.09
CA SER A 394 0.20 -1.93 6.59
C SER A 394 0.43 -3.38 6.18
N TYR A 395 0.85 -3.61 4.92
CA TYR A 395 1.17 -4.94 4.43
C TYR A 395 2.31 -5.58 5.24
N PHE A 396 3.43 -4.91 5.40
CA PHE A 396 4.58 -5.47 6.09
C PHE A 396 4.31 -5.74 7.57
N LEU A 397 3.67 -4.81 8.29
CA LEU A 397 3.30 -5.02 9.70
C LEU A 397 2.31 -6.18 9.86
N ALA A 398 1.32 -6.28 8.98
CA ALA A 398 0.30 -7.33 9.04
C ALA A 398 0.87 -8.73 8.72
N THR A 399 1.88 -8.79 7.85
CA THR A 399 2.43 -10.05 7.35
C THR A 399 3.70 -10.52 8.05
N GLY A 400 4.10 -9.89 9.17
CA GLY A 400 5.08 -10.47 10.08
C GLY A 400 6.34 -9.67 10.36
N TYR A 401 6.53 -8.48 9.79
CA TYR A 401 7.64 -7.62 10.16
C TYR A 401 7.44 -7.01 11.55
N ASN A 402 8.46 -7.08 12.40
CA ASN A 402 8.49 -6.45 13.71
C ASN A 402 8.69 -4.94 13.62
N ARG A 403 9.46 -4.50 12.63
CA ARG A 403 9.78 -3.08 12.37
C ARG A 403 9.71 -2.78 10.90
N VAL A 404 9.10 -1.63 10.58
CA VAL A 404 9.01 -1.08 9.21
C VAL A 404 9.48 0.37 9.27
N LEU A 405 10.64 0.64 8.68
CA LEU A 405 11.29 1.95 8.70
C LEU A 405 11.23 2.60 7.32
N GLY A 406 10.80 3.86 7.28
CA GLY A 406 10.75 4.70 6.09
C GLY A 406 11.51 6.02 6.30
N ASP A 407 11.47 6.92 5.33
CA ASP A 407 12.20 8.19 5.34
C ASP A 407 11.97 9.02 6.61
N ALA A 408 10.74 9.04 7.13
CA ALA A 408 10.37 9.76 8.33
C ALA A 408 11.06 9.23 9.61
N ASP A 409 11.53 7.99 9.62
CA ASP A 409 12.20 7.36 10.75
C ASP A 409 13.71 7.67 10.78
N PHE A 410 14.26 8.29 9.72
CA PHE A 410 15.68 8.61 9.59
C PHE A 410 15.96 10.10 9.90
N PRO A 411 17.21 10.46 10.21
CA PRO A 411 17.59 11.84 10.50
C PRO A 411 17.18 12.80 9.37
N ALA A 412 16.62 13.97 9.72
CA ALA A 412 16.08 14.94 8.77
C ALA A 412 17.06 15.32 7.65
N LYS A 413 18.38 15.40 7.96
CA LYS A 413 19.44 15.71 6.98
C LYS A 413 19.58 14.69 5.85
N LEU A 414 19.10 13.46 6.05
CA LEU A 414 19.19 12.40 5.05
C LEU A 414 17.96 12.32 4.14
N ARG A 415 16.81 12.85 4.57
CA ARG A 415 15.51 12.66 3.90
C ARG A 415 15.40 13.26 2.51
N HIS A 416 16.37 14.10 2.12
CA HIS A 416 16.40 14.80 0.82
C HIS A 416 17.67 14.49 0.03
N THR A 417 18.36 13.39 0.33
CA THR A 417 19.53 12.95 -0.42
C THR A 417 19.19 12.27 -1.75
N SER A 418 17.91 11.96 -1.96
CA SER A 418 17.30 11.55 -3.22
C SER A 418 15.97 12.30 -3.40
N PRO A 419 15.47 12.49 -4.64
CA PRO A 419 14.15 13.08 -4.90
C PRO A 419 13.00 12.36 -4.16
N TRP A 420 13.15 11.06 -3.89
CA TRP A 420 12.14 10.23 -3.23
C TRP A 420 12.39 9.99 -1.73
N GLY A 421 13.53 10.44 -1.17
CA GLY A 421 13.84 10.25 0.23
C GLY A 421 15.33 10.13 0.51
N VAL A 422 15.74 9.04 1.14
CA VAL A 422 17.14 8.73 1.48
C VAL A 422 17.76 7.90 0.36
N CYS A 423 18.89 8.34 -0.18
CA CYS A 423 19.57 7.62 -1.27
C CYS A 423 20.17 6.29 -0.80
N ASP A 424 20.39 5.38 -1.76
CA ASP A 424 20.80 4.00 -1.48
C ASP A 424 22.14 3.91 -0.72
N GLY A 425 23.10 4.77 -1.04
CA GLY A 425 24.37 4.79 -0.31
C GLY A 425 24.23 5.07 1.18
N GLU A 426 23.32 5.96 1.57
CA GLU A 426 23.02 6.22 2.99
C GLU A 426 22.18 5.09 3.59
N MET A 427 21.23 4.53 2.83
CA MET A 427 20.43 3.39 3.29
C MET A 427 21.30 2.15 3.56
N MET A 428 22.32 1.88 2.74
CA MET A 428 23.28 0.80 2.98
C MET A 428 24.08 0.99 4.28
N LYS A 429 24.42 2.24 4.63
CA LYS A 429 25.07 2.57 5.92
C LYS A 429 24.13 2.32 7.11
N ILE A 430 22.85 2.70 6.96
CA ILE A 430 21.82 2.47 7.98
C ILE A 430 21.60 0.96 8.16
N LEU A 431 21.42 0.23 7.05
CA LEU A 431 21.29 -1.23 7.05
C LEU A 431 22.45 -1.88 7.80
N ARG A 432 23.68 -1.47 7.50
CA ARG A 432 24.88 -1.99 8.18
C ARG A 432 24.82 -1.78 9.70
N LYS A 433 24.48 -0.56 10.14
CA LYS A 433 24.32 -0.25 11.56
C LYS A 433 23.24 -1.11 12.23
N ASN A 434 22.12 -1.36 11.52
CA ASN A 434 21.03 -2.17 12.04
C ASN A 434 21.40 -3.66 12.11
N ILE A 435 22.23 -4.16 11.18
CA ILE A 435 22.79 -5.52 11.25
C ILE A 435 23.68 -5.64 12.50
N ASP A 436 24.61 -4.71 12.71
CA ASP A 436 25.52 -4.72 13.87
C ASP A 436 24.75 -4.66 15.21
N ALA A 437 23.60 -3.96 15.24
CA ALA A 437 22.73 -3.93 16.41
C ALA A 437 22.01 -5.26 16.64
N SER A 438 21.57 -5.95 15.59
CA SER A 438 20.91 -7.25 15.68
C SER A 438 21.87 -8.37 16.09
N GLU A 439 23.12 -8.35 15.61
CA GLU A 439 24.16 -9.32 16.01
C GLU A 439 24.41 -9.30 17.53
N LYS A 440 24.34 -8.10 18.14
CA LYS A 440 24.47 -7.96 19.60
C LYS A 440 23.34 -8.60 20.40
N GLN A 441 22.17 -8.82 19.76
CA GLN A 441 21.03 -9.46 20.40
C GLN A 441 21.11 -10.99 20.38
N GLY A 442 21.98 -11.57 19.54
CA GLY A 442 22.19 -13.02 19.44
C GLY A 442 21.01 -13.82 18.90
N LYS A 443 20.02 -13.16 18.28
CA LYS A 443 18.88 -13.81 17.62
C LYS A 443 19.08 -13.82 16.11
N PRO A 444 18.64 -14.87 15.40
CA PRO A 444 18.63 -14.85 13.95
C PRO A 444 17.72 -13.71 13.47
N TRP A 445 18.11 -13.07 12.39
CA TRP A 445 17.38 -11.92 11.86
C TRP A 445 17.08 -12.08 10.36
N PHE A 446 15.95 -11.51 9.97
CA PHE A 446 15.56 -11.27 8.59
C PHE A 446 15.43 -9.77 8.35
N LYS A 447 16.33 -9.23 7.54
CA LYS A 447 16.28 -7.82 7.14
C LYS A 447 16.01 -7.69 5.66
N THR A 448 15.24 -6.68 5.35
CA THR A 448 14.92 -6.34 3.96
C THR A 448 15.24 -4.89 3.70
N LEU A 449 15.88 -4.62 2.58
CA LEU A 449 16.06 -3.29 2.04
C LEU A 449 15.41 -3.19 0.66
N LEU A 450 14.43 -2.30 0.51
CA LEU A 450 13.96 -1.85 -0.78
C LEU A 450 14.78 -0.61 -1.18
N THR A 451 15.48 -0.67 -2.32
CA THR A 451 16.26 0.46 -2.83
C THR A 451 15.39 1.50 -3.50
N LEU A 452 15.94 2.68 -3.82
CA LEU A 452 15.14 3.82 -4.25
C LEU A 452 15.79 4.67 -5.34
N SER A 453 17.12 4.74 -5.35
CA SER A 453 17.86 5.74 -6.14
C SER A 453 17.77 5.55 -7.64
N SER A 454 17.43 4.35 -8.09
CA SER A 454 17.20 4.02 -9.51
C SER A 454 15.82 4.43 -10.03
N HIS A 455 14.96 5.01 -9.17
CA HIS A 455 13.66 5.54 -9.58
C HIS A 455 13.78 6.89 -10.31
N GLU A 456 12.88 7.14 -11.27
CA GLU A 456 12.75 8.45 -11.93
C GLU A 456 12.55 9.57 -10.90
N PRO A 457 13.18 10.75 -11.02
CA PRO A 457 13.90 11.31 -12.18
C PRO A 457 15.40 10.98 -12.26
N TRP A 458 15.90 9.93 -11.60
CA TRP A 458 17.26 9.40 -11.65
C TRP A 458 18.36 10.38 -11.18
N ASP A 459 18.02 11.26 -10.25
CA ASP A 459 18.96 12.19 -9.63
C ASP A 459 19.70 11.51 -8.48
N VAL A 460 20.99 11.27 -8.68
CA VAL A 460 21.87 10.57 -7.73
C VAL A 460 23.17 11.33 -7.50
N PRO A 461 23.79 11.24 -6.30
CA PRO A 461 25.06 11.90 -6.01
C PRO A 461 26.25 11.10 -6.57
N TYR A 462 26.21 10.79 -7.86
CA TYR A 462 27.19 9.93 -8.54
C TYR A 462 27.24 10.29 -10.03
N ALA A 463 28.42 10.24 -10.63
CA ALA A 463 28.63 10.59 -12.03
C ALA A 463 29.69 9.65 -12.63
N ARG A 464 29.25 8.56 -13.22
CA ARG A 464 30.12 7.60 -13.93
C ARG A 464 29.70 7.41 -15.39
N LEU A 465 28.40 7.44 -15.66
CA LEU A 465 27.86 7.25 -16.99
C LEU A 465 27.13 8.52 -17.45
N ASN A 466 27.19 8.80 -18.76
CA ASN A 466 26.55 9.99 -19.34
C ASN A 466 25.02 9.88 -19.39
N ASP A 467 24.50 8.68 -19.61
CA ASP A 467 23.06 8.42 -19.54
C ASP A 467 22.61 8.51 -18.08
N LYS A 468 21.65 9.41 -17.79
CA LYS A 468 21.19 9.72 -16.45
C LYS A 468 20.54 8.50 -15.77
N MET A 469 19.74 7.75 -16.52
CA MET A 469 19.06 6.56 -16.04
C MET A 469 20.07 5.44 -15.73
N LEU A 470 20.95 5.11 -16.69
CA LEU A 470 21.99 4.10 -16.46
C LEU A 470 22.92 4.50 -15.32
N ASN A 471 23.21 5.80 -15.17
CA ASN A 471 24.03 6.30 -14.08
C ASN A 471 23.37 6.10 -12.70
N ALA A 472 22.04 6.18 -12.61
CA ALA A 472 21.32 5.89 -11.36
C ALA A 472 21.38 4.40 -11.00
N PHE A 473 21.28 3.49 -11.97
CA PHE A 473 21.54 2.06 -11.74
C PHE A 473 23.01 1.78 -11.39
N ALA A 474 23.93 2.49 -12.02
CA ALA A 474 25.36 2.40 -11.67
C ALA A 474 25.65 2.89 -10.24
N TYR A 475 24.90 3.87 -9.74
CA TYR A 475 24.98 4.30 -8.34
C TYR A 475 24.46 3.24 -7.38
N LEU A 476 23.33 2.61 -7.69
CA LEU A 476 22.79 1.48 -6.92
C LEU A 476 23.83 0.36 -6.84
N ASP A 477 24.37 -0.07 -7.98
CA ASP A 477 25.39 -1.13 -8.08
C ASP A 477 26.66 -0.80 -7.28
N HIS A 478 27.15 0.44 -7.40
CA HIS A 478 28.29 0.93 -6.62
C HIS A 478 28.02 0.89 -5.10
N SER A 479 26.85 1.39 -4.67
CA SER A 479 26.46 1.41 -3.26
C SER A 479 26.35 -0.02 -2.69
N LEU A 480 25.77 -0.92 -3.45
CA LEU A 480 25.67 -2.34 -3.13
C LEU A 480 27.07 -2.98 -3.03
N GLY A 481 27.95 -2.72 -4.03
CA GLY A 481 29.31 -3.23 -4.04
C GLY A 481 30.12 -2.79 -2.81
N GLN A 482 30.02 -1.51 -2.43
CA GLN A 482 30.67 -0.99 -1.21
C GLN A 482 30.12 -1.65 0.06
N PHE A 483 28.79 -1.80 0.14
CA PHE A 483 28.16 -2.48 1.28
C PHE A 483 28.66 -3.92 1.39
N ILE A 484 28.61 -4.70 0.34
CA ILE A 484 29.07 -6.11 0.33
C ILE A 484 30.53 -6.21 0.70
N ALA A 485 31.41 -5.37 0.14
CA ALA A 485 32.84 -5.38 0.44
C ALA A 485 33.11 -5.12 1.94
N SER A 486 32.42 -4.15 2.53
CA SER A 486 32.53 -3.84 3.96
C SER A 486 31.92 -4.92 4.85
N PHE A 487 30.76 -5.45 4.47
CA PHE A 487 30.04 -6.47 5.26
C PHE A 487 30.79 -7.80 5.25
N ARG A 488 31.47 -8.14 4.17
CA ARG A 488 32.31 -9.34 4.04
C ARG A 488 33.44 -9.42 5.11
N GLN A 489 33.88 -8.27 5.63
CA GLN A 489 34.93 -8.20 6.66
C GLN A 489 34.38 -8.46 8.08
N THR A 490 33.10 -8.73 8.25
CA THR A 490 32.47 -8.89 9.56
C THR A 490 32.25 -10.36 9.93
N PRO A 491 32.21 -10.69 11.23
CA PRO A 491 31.84 -12.03 11.68
C PRO A 491 30.45 -12.46 11.21
N ALA A 492 29.48 -11.51 11.15
CA ALA A 492 28.10 -11.75 10.74
C ALA A 492 28.00 -12.30 9.30
N TRP A 493 28.94 -11.92 8.43
CA TRP A 493 29.00 -12.42 7.06
C TRP A 493 28.95 -13.95 6.98
N LYS A 494 29.69 -14.65 7.86
CA LYS A 494 29.85 -16.11 7.80
C LYS A 494 28.54 -16.86 7.88
N ASN A 495 27.58 -16.33 8.62
CA ASN A 495 26.27 -16.96 8.82
C ASN A 495 25.13 -16.17 8.14
N THR A 496 25.44 -15.39 7.13
CA THR A 496 24.41 -14.59 6.42
C THR A 496 24.22 -15.07 4.99
N LEU A 497 22.96 -15.31 4.63
CA LEU A 497 22.49 -15.42 3.25
C LEU A 497 22.02 -14.05 2.78
N ILE A 498 22.50 -13.61 1.63
CA ILE A 498 22.06 -12.37 0.97
C ILE A 498 21.37 -12.75 -0.33
N ILE A 499 20.11 -12.37 -0.48
CA ILE A 499 19.31 -12.55 -1.69
C ILE A 499 19.14 -11.18 -2.34
N ILE A 500 19.49 -11.08 -3.61
CA ILE A 500 19.44 -9.83 -4.39
C ILE A 500 18.61 -10.08 -5.63
N LEU A 501 17.55 -9.29 -5.80
CA LEU A 501 16.70 -9.31 -6.99
C LEU A 501 15.98 -7.96 -7.14
N PRO A 502 15.53 -7.57 -8.34
CA PRO A 502 14.67 -6.40 -8.50
C PRO A 502 13.19 -6.73 -8.25
N ASP A 503 12.41 -5.67 -8.00
CA ASP A 503 10.96 -5.73 -7.92
C ASP A 503 10.29 -5.92 -9.30
N HIS A 504 10.84 -5.28 -10.32
CA HIS A 504 10.46 -5.43 -11.74
C HIS A 504 11.60 -4.97 -12.67
N GLY A 505 11.39 -5.10 -13.96
CA GLY A 505 12.29 -4.56 -14.97
C GLY A 505 11.92 -3.15 -15.42
N VAL A 506 12.78 -2.54 -16.21
CA VAL A 506 12.62 -1.19 -16.74
C VAL A 506 12.70 -1.18 -18.28
N THR A 507 12.05 -0.19 -18.91
CA THR A 507 12.13 0.04 -20.36
C THR A 507 13.46 0.69 -20.71
N TRP A 508 14.44 -0.12 -21.14
CA TRP A 508 15.71 0.33 -21.67
C TRP A 508 16.34 -0.77 -22.54
N PRO A 509 16.91 -0.44 -23.71
CA PRO A 509 16.78 0.83 -24.43
C PRO A 509 15.34 1.15 -24.84
N ALA A 510 15.08 2.35 -25.36
CA ALA A 510 13.73 2.88 -25.60
C ALA A 510 12.85 2.08 -26.60
N ASP A 511 13.45 1.20 -27.41
CA ASP A 511 12.76 0.30 -28.34
C ASP A 511 12.17 -0.96 -27.68
N ILE A 512 12.53 -1.24 -26.42
CA ILE A 512 11.96 -2.35 -25.64
C ILE A 512 10.57 -1.96 -25.13
N ASN A 513 9.60 -2.83 -25.34
CA ASN A 513 8.21 -2.68 -24.89
C ASN A 513 7.73 -3.90 -24.08
N GLU A 514 6.45 -3.94 -23.74
CA GLU A 514 5.85 -5.03 -22.94
C GLU A 514 5.84 -6.40 -23.64
N PHE A 515 6.05 -6.43 -24.97
CA PHE A 515 6.14 -7.68 -25.74
C PHE A 515 7.56 -8.24 -25.82
N ASP A 516 8.54 -7.56 -25.21
CA ASP A 516 9.93 -8.02 -25.17
C ASP A 516 10.24 -8.64 -23.81
N ILE A 517 10.38 -9.96 -23.77
CA ILE A 517 10.66 -10.70 -22.54
C ILE A 517 11.96 -10.27 -21.84
N ARG A 518 12.90 -9.65 -22.57
CA ARG A 518 14.14 -9.12 -22.03
C ARG A 518 13.90 -7.97 -21.06
N LYS A 519 12.73 -7.28 -21.14
CA LYS A 519 12.35 -6.23 -20.21
C LYS A 519 12.21 -6.73 -18.78
N TYR A 520 11.65 -7.91 -18.61
CA TYR A 520 11.34 -8.50 -17.30
C TYR A 520 12.19 -9.74 -16.96
N HIS A 521 13.25 -10.00 -17.72
CA HIS A 521 14.30 -10.90 -17.30
C HIS A 521 15.11 -10.24 -16.18
N ILE A 522 15.15 -10.83 -14.99
CA ILE A 522 15.71 -10.21 -13.79
C ILE A 522 16.85 -11.04 -13.20
N PRO A 523 17.89 -10.40 -12.64
CA PRO A 523 18.89 -11.12 -11.85
C PRO A 523 18.27 -11.61 -10.55
N LEU A 524 18.49 -12.87 -10.22
CA LEU A 524 18.28 -13.42 -8.88
C LEU A 524 19.59 -14.04 -8.41
N ILE A 525 20.22 -13.39 -7.41
CA ILE A 525 21.55 -13.75 -6.94
C ILE A 525 21.48 -14.07 -5.46
N TRP A 526 22.02 -15.22 -5.05
CA TRP A 526 22.22 -15.58 -3.66
C TRP A 526 23.71 -15.57 -3.35
N THR A 527 24.11 -14.83 -2.33
CA THR A 527 25.51 -14.68 -1.90
C THR A 527 25.61 -14.62 -0.37
N GLY A 528 26.78 -14.43 0.16
CA GLY A 528 27.03 -14.41 1.61
C GLY A 528 27.76 -15.66 2.09
N GLY A 529 28.27 -15.61 3.33
CA GLY A 529 29.05 -16.72 3.88
C GLY A 529 28.24 -17.98 4.20
N ALA A 530 26.92 -17.89 4.22
CA ALA A 530 26.04 -19.05 4.38
C ALA A 530 25.78 -19.80 3.06
N VAL A 531 26.25 -19.31 1.93
CA VAL A 531 26.17 -20.00 0.63
C VAL A 531 27.35 -20.98 0.51
N ARG A 532 27.07 -22.25 0.13
CA ARG A 532 28.11 -23.30 0.05
C ARG A 532 29.12 -23.06 -1.06
N ASN A 533 28.61 -22.96 -2.28
CA ASN A 533 29.42 -22.85 -3.48
C ASN A 533 28.75 -21.96 -4.51
N SER A 534 29.54 -21.33 -5.38
CA SER A 534 29.01 -20.66 -6.57
C SER A 534 28.37 -21.70 -7.51
N ARG A 535 27.22 -21.34 -8.07
CA ARG A 535 26.48 -22.22 -8.99
C ARG A 535 25.55 -21.40 -9.87
N VAL A 536 25.46 -21.77 -11.14
CA VAL A 536 24.42 -21.25 -12.05
C VAL A 536 23.22 -22.20 -12.04
N ILE A 537 22.05 -21.67 -11.73
CA ILE A 537 20.76 -22.38 -11.80
C ILE A 537 20.08 -21.93 -13.09
N ALA A 538 20.13 -22.76 -14.11
CA ALA A 538 19.56 -22.48 -15.43
C ALA A 538 18.07 -22.86 -15.56
N LYS A 539 17.42 -23.26 -14.48
CA LYS A 539 15.99 -23.54 -14.48
C LYS A 539 15.19 -22.24 -14.65
N LEU A 540 14.27 -22.23 -15.60
CA LEU A 540 13.32 -21.14 -15.76
C LEU A 540 12.46 -21.01 -14.50
N CYS A 541 12.39 -19.83 -13.93
CA CYS A 541 11.62 -19.56 -12.71
C CYS A 541 11.02 -18.16 -12.71
N ASN A 542 10.14 -17.94 -11.78
CA ASN A 542 9.43 -16.67 -11.63
C ASN A 542 9.82 -15.99 -10.31
N GLN A 543 9.70 -14.69 -10.27
CA GLN A 543 9.88 -13.89 -9.05
C GLN A 543 9.07 -14.44 -7.86
N THR A 544 7.86 -14.95 -8.11
CA THR A 544 7.01 -15.54 -7.07
C THR A 544 7.61 -16.81 -6.45
N ASP A 545 8.53 -17.51 -7.13
CA ASP A 545 9.14 -18.74 -6.67
C ASP A 545 10.21 -18.52 -5.58
N VAL A 546 10.62 -17.27 -5.34
CA VAL A 546 11.65 -16.91 -4.34
C VAL A 546 11.25 -17.33 -2.93
N ALA A 547 9.98 -17.13 -2.56
CA ALA A 547 9.51 -17.42 -1.21
C ALA A 547 9.59 -18.94 -0.90
N ALA A 548 9.03 -19.78 -1.74
CA ALA A 548 9.09 -21.24 -1.53
C ALA A 548 10.51 -21.79 -1.64
N THR A 549 11.34 -21.25 -2.55
CA THR A 549 12.74 -21.68 -2.70
C THR A 549 13.56 -21.37 -1.46
N LEU A 550 13.42 -20.15 -0.90
CA LEU A 550 14.11 -19.78 0.34
C LEU A 550 13.67 -20.66 1.51
N LEU A 551 12.37 -20.77 1.72
CA LEU A 551 11.83 -21.53 2.85
C LEU A 551 12.14 -23.03 2.72
N GLY A 552 12.09 -23.60 1.51
CA GLY A 552 12.51 -24.97 1.22
C GLY A 552 13.97 -25.22 1.58
N GLN A 553 14.89 -24.31 1.19
CA GLN A 553 16.31 -24.40 1.57
C GLN A 553 16.55 -24.30 3.08
N MET A 554 15.66 -23.64 3.81
CA MET A 554 15.70 -23.51 5.27
C MET A 554 14.94 -24.63 6.00
N GLY A 555 14.30 -25.56 5.27
CA GLY A 555 13.48 -26.63 5.86
C GLY A 555 12.20 -26.13 6.53
N ILE A 556 11.70 -24.97 6.12
CA ILE A 556 10.48 -24.34 6.66
C ILE A 556 9.30 -24.67 5.76
N ASP A 557 8.16 -25.04 6.36
CA ASP A 557 6.94 -25.29 5.60
C ASP A 557 6.48 -24.05 4.84
N HIS A 558 6.22 -24.22 3.57
CA HIS A 558 5.75 -23.18 2.65
C HIS A 558 4.46 -23.56 1.92
N SER A 559 3.72 -24.55 2.41
CA SER A 559 2.48 -25.05 1.80
C SER A 559 1.38 -23.98 1.63
N GLN A 560 1.40 -22.96 2.45
CA GLN A 560 0.47 -21.81 2.35
C GLN A 560 0.77 -20.85 1.18
N PHE A 561 1.93 -20.98 0.52
CA PHE A 561 2.31 -20.13 -0.62
C PHE A 561 1.80 -20.72 -1.93
N THR A 562 0.50 -20.67 -2.16
CA THR A 562 -0.23 -21.33 -3.26
C THR A 562 0.36 -21.09 -4.66
N PHE A 563 0.98 -19.92 -4.90
CA PHE A 563 1.51 -19.52 -6.21
C PHE A 563 3.04 -19.41 -6.24
N SER A 564 3.72 -20.03 -5.27
CA SER A 564 5.17 -20.09 -5.18
C SER A 564 5.64 -21.55 -5.20
N ARG A 565 6.72 -21.83 -5.92
CA ARG A 565 7.28 -23.18 -6.05
C ARG A 565 8.74 -23.18 -5.69
N ASP A 566 9.22 -24.23 -5.05
CA ASP A 566 10.65 -24.40 -4.78
C ASP A 566 11.37 -24.86 -6.06
N VAL A 567 12.13 -23.96 -6.65
CA VAL A 567 12.87 -24.16 -7.92
C VAL A 567 13.88 -25.32 -7.82
N LEU A 568 14.37 -25.59 -6.62
CA LEU A 568 15.39 -26.63 -6.36
C LEU A 568 14.79 -27.97 -6.00
N SER A 569 13.48 -28.01 -5.74
CA SER A 569 12.78 -29.26 -5.47
C SER A 569 12.79 -30.22 -6.66
N GLN A 570 12.85 -31.51 -6.37
CA GLN A 570 12.66 -32.56 -7.37
C GLN A 570 11.23 -32.55 -7.97
N THR A 571 10.29 -31.94 -7.26
CA THR A 571 8.90 -31.77 -7.74
C THR A 571 8.75 -30.59 -8.70
N TYR A 572 9.79 -29.76 -8.91
CA TYR A 572 9.79 -28.67 -9.89
C TYR A 572 10.08 -29.20 -11.30
N THR A 573 9.15 -29.97 -11.85
CA THR A 573 9.33 -30.67 -13.14
C THR A 573 8.72 -29.91 -14.32
N TYR A 574 7.95 -28.83 -14.09
CA TYR A 574 7.41 -27.95 -15.12
C TYR A 574 7.88 -26.49 -14.93
N PRO A 575 9.12 -26.15 -15.36
CA PRO A 575 9.62 -24.79 -15.28
C PRO A 575 8.80 -23.82 -16.13
N LEU A 576 8.36 -22.71 -15.56
CA LEU A 576 7.61 -21.66 -16.24
C LEU A 576 7.80 -20.32 -15.56
N ALA A 577 7.53 -19.24 -16.30
CA ALA A 577 7.39 -17.91 -15.77
C ALA A 577 6.14 -17.21 -16.34
N ILE A 578 5.51 -16.38 -15.52
CA ILE A 578 4.38 -15.54 -15.91
C ILE A 578 4.74 -14.10 -15.60
N HIS A 579 4.44 -13.21 -16.54
CA HIS A 579 4.54 -11.78 -16.34
C HIS A 579 3.19 -11.13 -16.65
N THR A 580 2.81 -10.10 -15.88
CA THR A 580 1.60 -9.31 -16.13
C THR A 580 1.96 -7.85 -16.32
N TRP A 581 1.21 -7.16 -17.19
CA TRP A 581 1.22 -5.71 -17.34
C TRP A 581 -0.22 -5.21 -17.49
N PRO A 582 -0.50 -3.89 -17.49
CA PRO A 582 -1.88 -3.39 -17.44
C PRO A 582 -2.83 -3.95 -18.50
N GLU A 583 -2.30 -4.37 -19.65
CA GLU A 583 -3.08 -4.78 -20.81
C GLU A 583 -2.91 -6.26 -21.16
N GLY A 584 -2.23 -7.08 -20.32
CA GLY A 584 -2.05 -8.47 -20.70
C GLY A 584 -1.23 -9.37 -19.78
N TYR A 585 -0.98 -10.57 -20.32
CA TYR A 585 -0.18 -11.63 -19.69
C TYR A 585 0.85 -12.19 -20.65
N THR A 586 2.02 -12.50 -20.14
CA THR A 586 3.03 -13.31 -20.82
C THR A 586 3.21 -14.64 -20.10
N PHE A 587 3.28 -15.72 -20.85
CA PHE A 587 3.61 -17.04 -20.36
C PHE A 587 4.87 -17.55 -21.08
N ILE A 588 5.83 -18.04 -20.31
CA ILE A 588 7.11 -18.56 -20.80
C ILE A 588 7.27 -19.98 -20.25
N ASP A 589 7.58 -20.95 -21.11
CA ASP A 589 8.03 -22.28 -20.73
C ASP A 589 9.12 -22.78 -21.68
N SER A 590 9.57 -24.02 -21.52
CA SER A 590 10.61 -24.62 -22.37
C SER A 590 10.23 -24.72 -23.86
N THR A 591 8.94 -24.56 -24.21
CA THR A 591 8.46 -24.60 -25.60
C THR A 591 8.41 -23.21 -26.25
N GLY A 592 8.55 -22.13 -25.46
CA GLY A 592 8.57 -20.77 -25.94
C GLY A 592 7.73 -19.78 -25.15
N THR A 593 7.32 -18.71 -25.81
CA THR A 593 6.61 -17.58 -25.19
C THR A 593 5.26 -17.35 -25.86
N THR A 594 4.23 -17.08 -25.08
CA THR A 594 2.90 -16.63 -25.54
C THR A 594 2.53 -15.35 -24.82
N ILE A 595 2.14 -14.31 -25.57
CA ILE A 595 1.72 -13.01 -25.08
C ILE A 595 0.25 -12.80 -25.43
N PHE A 596 -0.58 -12.64 -24.43
CA PHE A 596 -2.02 -12.45 -24.57
C PHE A 596 -2.40 -11.01 -24.18
N ASP A 597 -2.99 -10.30 -25.13
CA ASP A 597 -3.50 -8.94 -24.96
C ASP A 597 -4.96 -8.96 -24.52
N LEU A 598 -5.26 -8.27 -23.40
CA LEU A 598 -6.59 -8.22 -22.81
C LEU A 598 -7.55 -7.30 -23.57
N ASN A 599 -7.06 -6.24 -24.21
CA ASN A 599 -7.90 -5.30 -24.92
C ASN A 599 -8.43 -5.90 -26.21
N SER A 600 -7.56 -6.52 -26.99
CA SER A 600 -7.93 -7.19 -28.24
C SER A 600 -8.43 -8.63 -28.04
N GLN A 601 -8.30 -9.19 -26.85
CA GLN A 601 -8.60 -10.60 -26.53
C GLN A 601 -7.89 -11.58 -27.47
N SER A 602 -6.70 -11.23 -27.93
CA SER A 602 -5.93 -11.97 -28.93
C SER A 602 -4.50 -12.23 -28.48
N VAL A 603 -3.86 -13.16 -29.16
CA VAL A 603 -2.43 -13.44 -28.99
C VAL A 603 -1.64 -12.47 -29.86
N SER A 604 -0.80 -11.62 -29.23
CA SER A 604 -0.09 -10.54 -29.93
C SER A 604 1.24 -10.96 -30.51
N LYS A 605 1.99 -11.84 -29.82
CA LYS A 605 3.28 -12.34 -30.28
C LYS A 605 3.58 -13.69 -29.66
N VAL A 606 4.10 -14.61 -30.46
CA VAL A 606 4.38 -15.95 -29.96
C VAL A 606 5.52 -16.64 -30.69
N THR A 607 6.23 -17.47 -29.96
CA THR A 607 6.76 -18.72 -30.47
C THR A 607 5.56 -19.61 -30.87
N PRO A 608 5.60 -20.32 -32.02
CA PRO A 608 4.47 -21.15 -32.43
C PRO A 608 3.89 -21.99 -31.31
N ASP A 609 2.59 -21.91 -31.12
CA ASP A 609 1.80 -22.66 -30.12
C ASP A 609 0.56 -23.28 -30.81
N PRO A 610 0.78 -24.25 -31.70
CA PRO A 610 -0.28 -24.75 -32.59
C PRO A 610 -1.43 -25.43 -31.85
N LYS A 611 -1.21 -25.88 -30.61
CA LYS A 611 -2.26 -26.46 -29.76
C LYS A 611 -2.90 -25.45 -28.80
N GLY A 612 -2.36 -24.22 -28.71
CA GLY A 612 -2.81 -23.22 -27.76
C GLY A 612 -2.57 -23.58 -26.28
N ASP A 613 -1.66 -24.50 -26.01
CA ASP A 613 -1.44 -25.04 -24.66
C ASP A 613 -0.94 -23.96 -23.70
N ARG A 614 0.00 -23.08 -24.12
CA ARG A 614 0.51 -21.99 -23.28
C ARG A 614 -0.56 -20.95 -22.98
N LEU A 615 -1.38 -20.60 -23.99
CA LEU A 615 -2.51 -19.69 -23.80
C LEU A 615 -3.52 -20.25 -22.82
N LYS A 616 -3.85 -21.56 -22.95
CA LYS A 616 -4.77 -22.24 -22.01
C LYS A 616 -4.22 -22.21 -20.59
N LYS A 617 -2.93 -22.44 -20.40
CA LYS A 617 -2.26 -22.48 -19.10
C LYS A 617 -2.25 -21.10 -18.41
N VAL A 618 -1.88 -20.01 -19.13
CA VAL A 618 -1.88 -18.67 -18.52
C VAL A 618 -3.31 -18.21 -18.19
N LYS A 619 -4.29 -18.49 -19.04
CA LYS A 619 -5.69 -18.19 -18.76
C LYS A 619 -6.20 -18.92 -17.51
N ALA A 620 -5.90 -20.20 -17.38
CA ALA A 620 -6.28 -20.98 -16.20
C ALA A 620 -5.57 -20.51 -14.92
N PHE A 621 -4.28 -20.16 -15.02
CA PHE A 621 -3.52 -19.59 -13.91
C PHE A 621 -4.13 -18.27 -13.44
N MET A 622 -4.41 -17.34 -14.36
CA MET A 622 -4.98 -16.05 -13.99
C MET A 622 -6.40 -16.17 -13.44
N GLN A 623 -7.22 -17.06 -14.03
CA GLN A 623 -8.55 -17.35 -13.47
C GLN A 623 -8.47 -17.89 -12.04
N LYS A 624 -7.54 -18.83 -11.77
CA LYS A 624 -7.30 -19.33 -10.41
C LYS A 624 -6.82 -18.23 -9.48
N ALA A 625 -5.91 -17.36 -9.93
CA ALA A 625 -5.38 -16.26 -9.14
C ALA A 625 -6.46 -15.23 -8.77
N TYR A 626 -7.31 -14.81 -9.72
CA TYR A 626 -8.43 -13.91 -9.46
C TYR A 626 -9.45 -14.51 -8.49
N ARG A 627 -9.85 -15.78 -8.69
CA ARG A 627 -10.74 -16.49 -7.75
C ARG A 627 -10.16 -16.58 -6.35
N HIS A 628 -8.86 -16.85 -6.24
CA HIS A 628 -8.17 -16.90 -4.95
C HIS A 628 -8.12 -15.51 -4.30
N MET A 629 -7.79 -14.46 -5.07
CA MET A 629 -7.79 -13.09 -4.56
C MET A 629 -9.17 -12.66 -4.08
N ASP A 630 -10.22 -13.03 -4.80
CA ASP A 630 -11.60 -12.71 -4.41
C ASP A 630 -11.98 -13.40 -3.09
N ALA A 631 -11.54 -14.63 -2.89
CA ALA A 631 -11.78 -15.40 -1.67
C ALA A 631 -10.98 -14.94 -0.43
N LEU A 632 -9.95 -14.09 -0.57
CA LEU A 632 -9.22 -13.52 0.56
C LEU A 632 -10.12 -12.57 1.37
N LYS A 633 -10.28 -12.84 2.66
CA LYS A 633 -11.17 -12.10 3.59
C LYS A 633 -10.41 -11.57 4.79
#